data_665119e80c96b3d50cafeee3ccf3eff1
#
_entry.id   665119e80c96b3d50cafeee3ccf3eff1
#
_cell.length_a   1.000
_cell.length_b   1.000
_cell.length_c   1.000
_cell.angle_alpha   90.00
_cell.angle_beta   90.00
_cell.angle_gamma   90.00
#
_symmetry.space_group_name_H-M   'P 1'
#
loop_
_entity.id
_entity.type
_entity.pdbx_description
1 polymer ?
#
loop_
_entity_poly.entity_id
_entity_poly.type
_entity_poly.pdbx_seq_one_letter_code
_entity_poly.pdbx_strand_id
1 'polypeptide(L)'
;AAAIASAFAAPLYDLRVVEARIEDNPGNVTHFFVIGADAPGPTGKDKTSILFAVDNIPGALYKTLRPLAERELNMTRIVSRPAKNEAWRYLFFVDVDGHTTEPQVGQALEEVEAISAHFKLLGSFPRAAGVENLS
;
A
#
# COMPACT_ATOMS: atom_id res chain seq x y z
N ALA A 1 0.91 -29.85 26.01
CA ALA A 1 0.60 -28.46 25.67
C ALA A 1 0.65 -28.30 24.15
N ALA A 2 -0.13 -27.41 23.57
CA ALA A 2 -0.13 -27.05 22.16
C ALA A 2 -0.08 -25.54 22.00
N ALA A 3 0.42 -25.06 20.86
CA ALA A 3 0.49 -23.64 20.51
C ALA A 3 0.02 -23.43 19.06
N ILE A 4 -0.57 -22.26 18.81
CA ILE A 4 -0.91 -21.80 17.45
C ILE A 4 0.26 -20.95 16.98
N ALA A 5 0.84 -21.31 15.83
CA ALA A 5 1.99 -20.62 15.25
C ALA A 5 2.03 -20.84 13.73
N SER A 6 2.94 -20.15 13.04
CA SER A 6 3.19 -20.44 11.63
C SER A 6 3.82 -21.83 11.45
N ALA A 7 3.59 -22.47 10.33
CA ALA A 7 4.21 -23.77 10.00
C ALA A 7 5.75 -23.72 10.03
N PHE A 8 6.33 -22.52 9.80
CA PHE A 8 7.77 -22.28 9.86
C PHE A 8 8.37 -22.47 11.27
N ALA A 9 7.57 -22.28 12.32
CA ALA A 9 8.04 -22.48 13.69
C ALA A 9 8.29 -23.97 14.02
N ALA A 10 7.59 -24.88 13.37
CA ALA A 10 7.71 -26.31 13.65
C ALA A 10 9.15 -26.85 13.50
N PRO A 11 9.82 -26.71 12.35
CA PRO A 11 11.21 -27.17 12.20
C PRO A 11 12.21 -26.35 13.03
N LEU A 12 11.93 -25.07 13.30
CA LEU A 12 12.83 -24.20 14.05
C LEU A 12 12.92 -24.60 15.54
N TYR A 13 11.82 -25.09 16.10
CA TYR A 13 11.73 -25.47 17.50
C TYR A 13 11.55 -26.97 17.74
N ASP A 14 11.81 -27.79 16.71
CA ASP A 14 11.65 -29.26 16.75
C ASP A 14 10.25 -29.67 17.26
N LEU A 15 9.22 -29.07 16.69
CA LEU A 15 7.82 -29.29 17.07
C LEU A 15 7.09 -30.06 15.96
N ARG A 16 6.15 -30.90 16.39
CA ARG A 16 5.28 -31.58 15.44
C ARG A 16 4.04 -30.74 15.15
N VAL A 17 3.73 -30.55 13.86
CA VAL A 17 2.45 -29.97 13.42
C VAL A 17 1.34 -31.00 13.72
N VAL A 18 0.37 -30.63 14.52
CA VAL A 18 -0.79 -31.46 14.88
C VAL A 18 -1.91 -31.24 13.88
N GLU A 19 -2.20 -29.99 13.55
CA GLU A 19 -3.22 -29.58 12.59
C GLU A 19 -2.68 -28.40 11.79
N ALA A 20 -2.94 -28.37 10.49
CA ALA A 20 -2.49 -27.30 9.58
C ALA A 20 -3.69 -26.54 9.03
N ARG A 21 -3.48 -25.27 8.64
CA ARG A 21 -4.50 -24.38 8.08
C ARG A 21 -5.73 -24.29 8.97
N ILE A 22 -5.50 -23.85 10.20
CA ILE A 22 -6.53 -23.67 11.23
C ILE A 22 -7.08 -22.23 11.26
N GLU A 23 -6.68 -21.41 10.30
CA GLU A 23 -7.21 -20.05 10.13
C GLU A 23 -8.70 -20.08 9.77
N ASP A 24 -9.49 -19.24 10.45
CA ASP A 24 -10.93 -19.11 10.17
C ASP A 24 -11.18 -18.46 8.79
N ASN A 25 -10.25 -17.62 8.32
CA ASN A 25 -10.33 -16.96 7.03
C ASN A 25 -9.07 -17.27 6.21
N PRO A 26 -9.16 -18.16 5.20
CA PRO A 26 -8.01 -18.48 4.33
C PRO A 26 -7.52 -17.30 3.48
N GLY A 27 -8.33 -16.23 3.32
CA GLY A 27 -7.98 -14.99 2.66
C GLY A 27 -7.26 -13.98 3.54
N ASN A 28 -6.90 -14.33 4.78
CA ASN A 28 -6.15 -13.43 5.66
C ASN A 28 -4.69 -13.32 5.22
N VAL A 29 -4.34 -12.21 4.60
CA VAL A 29 -3.00 -11.93 4.06
C VAL A 29 -2.38 -10.74 4.77
N THR A 30 -1.13 -10.91 5.21
CA THR A 30 -0.32 -9.82 5.77
C THR A 30 0.58 -9.25 4.68
N HIS A 31 0.48 -7.93 4.46
CA HIS A 31 1.35 -7.22 3.53
C HIS A 31 2.61 -6.74 4.25
N PHE A 32 3.76 -7.08 3.69
CA PHE A 32 5.07 -6.61 4.15
C PHE A 32 5.70 -5.71 3.08
N PHE A 33 6.31 -4.61 3.52
CA PHE A 33 7.15 -3.78 2.67
C PHE A 33 8.62 -4.09 2.96
N VAL A 34 9.40 -4.32 1.90
CA VAL A 34 10.86 -4.34 1.99
C VAL A 34 11.35 -2.91 1.85
N ILE A 35 12.02 -2.42 2.89
CA ILE A 35 12.55 -1.05 2.90
C ILE A 35 14.03 -1.12 2.56
N GLY A 36 14.46 -0.35 1.55
CA GLY A 36 15.83 -0.27 1.08
C GLY A 36 16.18 1.13 0.60
N ALA A 37 17.46 1.38 0.39
CA ALA A 37 17.96 2.63 -0.19
C ALA A 37 17.84 2.67 -1.71
N ASP A 38 17.86 1.50 -2.35
CA ASP A 38 17.80 1.37 -3.81
C ASP A 38 16.35 1.26 -4.28
N ALA A 39 15.97 2.10 -5.23
CA ALA A 39 14.67 2.01 -5.88
C ALA A 39 14.76 0.96 -7.01
N PRO A 40 13.88 -0.05 -7.04
CA PRO A 40 13.83 -0.99 -8.16
C PRO A 40 13.39 -0.26 -9.43
N GLY A 41 13.91 -0.72 -10.58
CA GLY A 41 13.45 -0.23 -11.88
C GLY A 41 12.06 -0.77 -12.26
N PRO A 42 11.44 -0.20 -13.32
CA PRO A 42 10.12 -0.63 -13.77
C PRO A 42 10.12 -2.07 -14.31
N THR A 43 9.11 -2.82 -13.97
CA THR A 43 8.92 -4.23 -14.40
C THR A 43 7.74 -4.41 -15.36
N GLY A 44 6.91 -3.38 -15.53
CA GLY A 44 5.66 -3.42 -16.29
C GLY A 44 4.47 -3.98 -15.50
N LYS A 45 4.70 -4.44 -14.26
CA LYS A 45 3.66 -4.84 -13.31
C LYS A 45 4.01 -4.28 -11.93
N ASP A 46 3.92 -2.97 -11.81
CA ASP A 46 4.40 -2.23 -10.67
C ASP A 46 3.25 -1.57 -9.89
N LYS A 47 3.55 -1.19 -8.67
CA LYS A 47 2.76 -0.31 -7.82
C LYS A 47 3.61 0.85 -7.35
N THR A 48 2.95 1.98 -7.17
CA THR A 48 3.54 3.15 -6.54
C THR A 48 2.80 3.45 -5.25
N SER A 49 3.54 3.55 -4.15
CA SER A 49 3.00 3.97 -2.86
C SER A 49 3.31 5.43 -2.59
N ILE A 50 2.28 6.15 -2.18
CA ILE A 50 2.36 7.57 -1.80
C ILE A 50 1.74 7.79 -0.42
N LEU A 51 2.21 8.83 0.24
CA LEU A 51 1.62 9.39 1.45
C LEU A 51 1.23 10.84 1.16
N PHE A 52 0.01 11.22 1.46
CA PHE A 52 -0.38 12.62 1.41
C PHE A 52 -1.30 13.00 2.57
N ALA A 53 -1.35 14.30 2.88
CA ALA A 53 -2.28 14.88 3.83
C ALA A 53 -3.20 15.87 3.12
N VAL A 54 -4.44 15.93 3.58
CA VAL A 54 -5.42 16.92 3.13
C VAL A 54 -5.98 17.68 4.32
N ASP A 55 -6.39 18.90 4.08
CA ASP A 55 -7.11 19.68 5.08
C ASP A 55 -8.50 19.08 5.31
N ASN A 56 -9.01 19.21 6.54
CA ASN A 56 -10.32 18.67 6.90
C ASN A 56 -11.45 19.60 6.43
N ILE A 57 -11.64 19.69 5.13
CA ILE A 57 -12.70 20.45 4.47
C ILE A 57 -13.49 19.55 3.52
N PRO A 58 -14.78 19.86 3.28
CA PRO A 58 -15.60 19.07 2.36
C PRO A 58 -14.96 18.96 0.97
N GLY A 59 -14.88 17.72 0.45
CA GLY A 59 -14.37 17.42 -0.87
C GLY A 59 -12.85 17.42 -1.02
N ALA A 60 -12.04 17.67 0.04
CA ALA A 60 -10.59 17.70 -0.05
C ALA A 60 -10.02 16.39 -0.62
N LEU A 61 -10.38 15.26 -0.04
CA LEU A 61 -9.92 13.96 -0.52
C LEU A 61 -10.34 13.68 -1.97
N TYR A 62 -11.59 14.00 -2.32
CA TYR A 62 -12.06 13.84 -3.70
C TYR A 62 -11.22 14.63 -4.70
N LYS A 63 -10.93 15.90 -4.39
CA LYS A 63 -10.10 16.76 -5.26
C LYS A 63 -8.68 16.21 -5.42
N THR A 64 -8.10 15.69 -4.34
CA THR A 64 -6.76 15.13 -4.35
C THR A 64 -6.67 13.81 -5.12
N LEU A 65 -7.73 13.00 -5.10
CA LEU A 65 -7.76 11.74 -5.86
C LEU A 65 -8.19 11.90 -7.33
N ARG A 66 -8.76 13.04 -7.70
CA ARG A 66 -9.24 13.30 -9.06
C ARG A 66 -8.18 13.10 -10.16
N PRO A 67 -6.92 13.55 -10.01
CA PRO A 67 -5.89 13.34 -11.02
C PRO A 67 -5.60 11.87 -11.33
N LEU A 68 -5.77 10.98 -10.34
CA LEU A 68 -5.63 9.53 -10.55
C LEU A 68 -6.78 8.99 -11.41
N ALA A 69 -8.02 9.40 -11.11
CA ALA A 69 -9.20 8.96 -11.84
C ALA A 69 -9.21 9.48 -13.28
N GLU A 70 -8.81 10.73 -13.53
CA GLU A 70 -8.76 11.34 -14.87
C GLU A 70 -7.74 10.67 -15.80
N ARG A 71 -6.74 9.94 -15.23
CA ARG A 71 -5.75 9.17 -15.97
C ARG A 71 -5.97 7.66 -15.89
N GLU A 72 -7.15 7.25 -15.44
CA GLU A 72 -7.53 5.83 -15.33
C GLU A 72 -6.53 4.99 -14.49
N LEU A 73 -5.84 5.63 -13.54
CA LEU A 73 -4.93 4.95 -12.63
C LEU A 73 -5.73 4.25 -11.52
N ASN A 74 -5.60 2.94 -11.46
CA ASN A 74 -6.30 2.13 -10.48
C ASN A 74 -5.64 2.27 -9.10
N MET A 75 -6.44 2.63 -8.11
CA MET A 75 -6.02 2.68 -6.72
C MET A 75 -6.30 1.33 -6.05
N THR A 76 -5.25 0.61 -5.66
CA THR A 76 -5.36 -0.75 -5.09
C THR A 76 -5.44 -0.77 -3.57
N ARG A 77 -5.10 0.34 -2.91
CA ARG A 77 -5.15 0.47 -1.45
C ARG A 77 -5.31 1.92 -1.04
N ILE A 78 -6.12 2.15 -0.02
CA ILE A 78 -6.18 3.41 0.71
C ILE A 78 -6.33 3.13 2.20
N VAL A 79 -5.46 3.74 3.01
CA VAL A 79 -5.51 3.66 4.47
C VAL A 79 -5.36 5.06 5.03
N SER A 80 -6.32 5.49 5.84
CA SER A 80 -6.25 6.76 6.55
C SER A 80 -5.72 6.59 7.97
N ARG A 81 -4.91 7.53 8.42
CA ARG A 81 -4.42 7.63 9.79
C ARG A 81 -4.54 9.07 10.29
N PRO A 82 -4.98 9.30 11.53
CA PRO A 82 -4.92 10.64 12.10
C PRO A 82 -3.45 11.08 12.25
N ALA A 83 -3.16 12.32 11.90
CA ALA A 83 -1.84 12.89 12.13
C ALA A 83 -1.63 13.13 13.63
N LYS A 84 -0.56 12.57 14.21
CA LYS A 84 -0.32 12.61 15.67
C LYS A 84 -0.08 14.01 16.24
N ASN A 85 0.44 14.93 15.42
CA ASN A 85 0.90 16.26 15.87
C ASN A 85 0.10 17.43 15.29
N GLU A 86 -0.89 17.17 14.45
CA GLU A 86 -1.73 18.20 13.85
C GLU A 86 -3.19 17.81 14.00
N ALA A 87 -3.86 18.49 14.95
CA ALA A 87 -5.29 18.33 15.13
C ALA A 87 -6.02 18.59 13.79
N TRP A 88 -6.89 17.64 13.41
CA TRP A 88 -7.77 17.75 12.25
C TRP A 88 -7.17 17.46 10.87
N ARG A 89 -5.95 16.93 10.76
CA ARG A 89 -5.40 16.41 9.50
C ARG A 89 -5.40 14.90 9.46
N TYR A 90 -5.72 14.35 8.29
CA TYR A 90 -5.61 12.91 8.00
C TYR A 90 -4.46 12.66 7.03
N LEU A 91 -3.65 11.68 7.36
CA LEU A 91 -2.64 11.11 6.47
C LEU A 91 -3.25 9.95 5.71
N PHE A 92 -3.12 9.96 4.40
CA PHE A 92 -3.57 8.89 3.52
C PHE A 92 -2.36 8.17 2.93
N PHE A 93 -2.29 6.86 3.17
CA PHE A 93 -1.39 5.96 2.47
C PHE A 93 -2.16 5.37 1.31
N VAL A 94 -1.66 5.55 0.10
CA VAL A 94 -2.32 5.11 -1.13
C VAL A 94 -1.34 4.34 -1.99
N ASP A 95 -1.79 3.19 -2.50
CA ASP A 95 -1.06 2.43 -3.51
C ASP A 95 -1.85 2.53 -4.82
N VAL A 96 -1.16 2.92 -5.88
CA VAL A 96 -1.68 2.98 -7.25
C VAL A 96 -0.93 2.02 -8.15
N ASP A 97 -1.59 1.52 -9.18
CA ASP A 97 -0.97 0.71 -10.22
C ASP A 97 -0.08 1.56 -11.12
N GLY A 98 1.06 1.01 -11.52
CA GLY A 98 2.05 1.63 -12.38
C GLY A 98 3.29 2.12 -11.65
N HIS A 99 4.32 2.44 -12.43
CA HIS A 99 5.61 2.93 -11.96
C HIS A 99 5.74 4.44 -12.20
N THR A 100 6.41 5.16 -11.30
CA THR A 100 6.58 6.64 -11.42
C THR A 100 7.28 7.09 -12.69
N THR A 101 8.04 6.23 -13.36
CA THR A 101 8.65 6.53 -14.67
C THR A 101 7.65 6.50 -15.83
N GLU A 102 6.45 5.98 -15.62
CA GLU A 102 5.38 6.05 -16.60
C GLU A 102 4.80 7.47 -16.61
N PRO A 103 4.74 8.14 -17.79
CA PRO A 103 4.35 9.56 -17.86
C PRO A 103 2.99 9.86 -17.22
N GLN A 104 2.00 8.98 -17.39
CA GLN A 104 0.67 9.14 -16.81
C GLN A 104 0.68 9.05 -15.28
N VAL A 105 1.53 8.19 -14.69
CA VAL A 105 1.68 8.06 -13.25
C VAL A 105 2.41 9.28 -12.70
N GLY A 106 3.54 9.65 -13.29
CA GLY A 106 4.32 10.82 -12.87
C GLY A 106 3.48 12.10 -12.84
N GLN A 107 2.79 12.41 -13.95
CA GLN A 107 1.93 13.60 -14.05
C GLN A 107 0.78 13.60 -13.03
N ALA A 108 0.14 12.44 -12.81
CA ALA A 108 -0.91 12.34 -11.80
C ALA A 108 -0.38 12.65 -10.41
N LEU A 109 0.81 12.13 -10.07
CA LEU A 109 1.42 12.33 -8.75
C LEU A 109 1.89 13.79 -8.54
N GLU A 110 2.39 14.44 -9.58
CA GLU A 110 2.70 15.89 -9.53
C GLU A 110 1.46 16.74 -9.22
N GLU A 111 0.31 16.42 -9.82
CA GLU A 111 -0.93 17.12 -9.51
C GLU A 111 -1.47 16.79 -8.12
N VAL A 112 -1.36 15.53 -7.66
CA VAL A 112 -1.70 15.14 -6.29
C VAL A 112 -0.83 15.90 -5.29
N GLU A 113 0.47 16.03 -5.54
CA GLU A 113 1.40 16.79 -4.72
C GLU A 113 0.99 18.27 -4.65
N ALA A 114 0.69 18.89 -5.79
CA ALA A 114 0.31 20.31 -5.87
C ALA A 114 -0.97 20.66 -5.09
N ILE A 115 -1.89 19.70 -4.93
CA ILE A 115 -3.16 19.87 -4.22
C ILE A 115 -3.04 19.52 -2.73
N SER A 116 -2.08 18.67 -2.38
CA SER A 116 -1.92 18.13 -1.03
C SER A 116 -1.30 19.14 -0.08
N ALA A 117 -1.72 19.14 1.19
CA ALA A 117 -1.07 19.91 2.24
C ALA A 117 0.32 19.35 2.60
N HIS A 118 0.51 18.06 2.39
CA HIS A 118 1.79 17.35 2.50
C HIS A 118 1.78 16.19 1.52
N PHE A 119 2.90 15.93 0.86
CA PHE A 119 3.06 14.81 -0.06
C PHE A 119 4.42 14.14 0.15
N LYS A 120 4.44 12.82 0.02
CA LYS A 120 5.66 12.02 0.03
C LYS A 120 5.49 10.81 -0.88
N LEU A 121 6.33 10.72 -1.91
CA LEU A 121 6.52 9.49 -2.65
C LEU A 121 7.28 8.49 -1.77
N LEU A 122 6.67 7.33 -1.53
CA LEU A 122 7.30 6.25 -0.75
C LEU A 122 8.14 5.34 -1.64
N GLY A 123 7.74 5.17 -2.90
CA GLY A 123 8.47 4.43 -3.91
C GLY A 123 7.58 3.65 -4.86
N SER A 124 8.18 3.20 -5.97
CA SER A 124 7.58 2.26 -6.92
C SER A 124 8.29 0.91 -6.78
N PHE A 125 7.52 -0.17 -6.87
CA PHE A 125 8.02 -1.53 -6.66
C PHE A 125 7.17 -2.54 -7.43
N PRO A 126 7.74 -3.73 -7.77
CA PRO A 126 6.99 -4.79 -8.42
C PRO A 126 5.80 -5.27 -7.59
N ARG A 127 4.69 -5.59 -8.25
CA ARG A 127 3.58 -6.30 -7.60
C ARG A 127 4.04 -7.66 -7.10
N ALA A 128 3.62 -8.04 -5.90
CA ALA A 128 3.86 -9.38 -5.39
C ALA A 128 3.14 -10.41 -6.28
N ALA A 129 3.85 -11.44 -6.72
CA ALA A 129 3.26 -12.56 -7.44
C ALA A 129 2.32 -13.35 -6.51
N GLY A 130 1.13 -13.72 -7.00
CA GLY A 130 0.20 -14.62 -6.29
C GLY A 130 -0.87 -13.96 -5.42
N VAL A 131 -0.98 -12.62 -5.39
CA VAL A 131 -2.04 -11.92 -4.60
C VAL A 131 -3.25 -11.54 -5.47
N GLU A 132 -3.21 -11.80 -6.77
CA GLU A 132 -4.25 -11.39 -7.73
C GLU A 132 -5.62 -12.07 -7.56
N ASN A 133 -5.75 -13.09 -6.70
CA ASN A 133 -6.97 -13.90 -6.53
C ASN A 133 -7.62 -13.78 -5.14
N LEU A 134 -7.32 -12.74 -4.37
CA LEU A 134 -7.85 -12.56 -3.01
C LEU A 134 -8.77 -11.33 -2.88
N SER A 135 -9.40 -10.92 -3.96
CA SER A 135 -10.46 -9.89 -3.97
C SER A 135 -11.84 -10.54 -4.05
#